data_94a5cacdc39dd1fff6d5ab331ae474b1
#
_entry.id   94a5cacdc39dd1fff6d5ab331ae474b1
#
_cell.length_a   1.000
_cell.length_b   1.000
_cell.length_c   1.000
_cell.angle_alpha   90.00
_cell.angle_beta   90.00
_cell.angle_gamma   90.00
#
_symmetry.space_group_name_H-M   'P 1'
#
loop_
_entity.id
_entity.type
_entity.pdbx_description
1 polymer ?
#
loop_
_entity_poly.entity_id
_entity_poly.type
_entity_poly.pdbx_seq_one_letter_code
_entity_poly.pdbx_strand_id
1 'polypeptide(L)'
;MAKRRKKNKDGVKRIVILLILAAIVVGGFAMLALRNKPDTATPTMLTPVEEVLARDLNTNYPSTPKEVLKYYSEITRCFYSENYTDEQLSEMAVKSRELLDDDLRAQQSDDEYLNTLKADIDIFRSNSRSISSYSVSSATDINYYDYEGDEWAKAMCVFTVREGTRMVATQEEFLLRRADNGHWKIFGWRIYDEDNYK
;
A
#
# COMPACT_ATOMS: atom_id res chain seq x y z
N MET A 1 -17.57 -21.26 -88.55
CA MET A 1 -16.44 -21.82 -87.76
C MET A 1 -16.39 -21.07 -86.42
N ALA A 2 -16.89 -21.67 -85.32
CA ALA A 2 -16.94 -21.08 -83.98
C ALA A 2 -15.75 -21.53 -83.14
N LYS A 3 -14.87 -20.57 -82.78
CA LYS A 3 -13.65 -20.85 -82.05
C LYS A 3 -14.02 -20.92 -80.51
N ARG A 4 -14.11 -22.15 -79.93
CA ARG A 4 -14.27 -22.41 -78.52
C ARG A 4 -13.10 -21.87 -77.72
N ARG A 5 -13.30 -20.80 -76.89
CA ARG A 5 -12.32 -20.34 -75.89
C ARG A 5 -12.16 -21.37 -74.79
N LYS A 6 -10.97 -21.96 -74.71
CA LYS A 6 -10.58 -22.80 -73.56
C LYS A 6 -10.51 -21.92 -72.29
N LYS A 7 -11.44 -22.17 -71.35
CA LYS A 7 -11.48 -21.51 -70.06
C LYS A 7 -10.25 -21.92 -69.24
N ASN A 8 -9.40 -20.99 -68.97
CA ASN A 8 -8.12 -21.22 -68.27
C ASN A 8 -8.39 -21.63 -66.79
N LYS A 9 -8.57 -22.92 -66.53
CA LYS A 9 -8.86 -23.51 -65.21
C LYS A 9 -7.76 -23.28 -64.21
N ASP A 10 -6.52 -23.06 -64.63
CA ASP A 10 -5.37 -22.82 -63.73
C ASP A 10 -5.33 -21.41 -63.18
N GLY A 11 -5.80 -20.42 -63.94
CA GLY A 11 -5.96 -19.04 -63.44
C GLY A 11 -7.02 -18.93 -62.31
N VAL A 12 -8.14 -19.63 -62.49
CA VAL A 12 -9.21 -19.65 -61.48
C VAL A 12 -8.74 -20.34 -60.18
N LYS A 13 -8.01 -21.45 -60.29
CA LYS A 13 -7.45 -22.13 -59.12
C LYS A 13 -6.47 -21.24 -58.33
N ARG A 14 -5.59 -20.49 -59.03
CA ARG A 14 -4.65 -19.56 -58.40
C ARG A 14 -5.36 -18.42 -57.65
N ILE A 15 -6.43 -17.87 -58.25
CA ILE A 15 -7.23 -16.81 -57.63
C ILE A 15 -7.96 -17.34 -56.36
N VAL A 16 -8.51 -18.55 -56.43
CA VAL A 16 -9.18 -19.18 -55.25
C VAL A 16 -8.17 -19.44 -54.14
N ILE A 17 -6.99 -19.92 -54.42
CA ILE A 17 -5.93 -20.16 -53.42
C ILE A 17 -5.49 -18.85 -52.76
N LEU A 18 -5.32 -17.77 -53.57
CA LEU A 18 -4.98 -16.44 -53.02
C LEU A 18 -6.06 -15.86 -52.13
N LEU A 19 -7.35 -16.07 -52.46
CA LEU A 19 -8.47 -15.62 -51.63
C LEU A 19 -8.55 -16.40 -50.31
N ILE A 20 -8.27 -17.71 -50.34
CA ILE A 20 -8.25 -18.53 -49.11
C ILE A 20 -7.07 -18.11 -48.22
N LEU A 21 -5.87 -17.86 -48.80
CA LEU A 21 -4.74 -17.37 -48.02
C LEU A 21 -4.99 -15.98 -47.43
N ALA A 22 -5.62 -15.08 -48.16
CA ALA A 22 -6.02 -13.77 -47.64
C ALA A 22 -7.03 -13.87 -46.52
N ALA A 23 -8.02 -14.78 -46.62
CA ALA A 23 -8.99 -15.02 -45.57
C ALA A 23 -8.36 -15.61 -44.29
N ILE A 24 -7.35 -16.48 -44.42
CA ILE A 24 -6.61 -17.04 -43.28
C ILE A 24 -5.78 -15.95 -42.58
N VAL A 25 -5.13 -15.08 -43.36
CA VAL A 25 -4.32 -13.97 -42.80
C VAL A 25 -5.24 -12.96 -42.10
N VAL A 26 -6.35 -12.55 -42.69
CA VAL A 26 -7.29 -11.61 -42.12
C VAL A 26 -8.01 -12.24 -40.89
N GLY A 27 -8.43 -13.51 -40.98
CA GLY A 27 -9.04 -14.23 -39.89
C GLY A 27 -8.09 -14.49 -38.73
N GLY A 28 -6.83 -14.83 -39.03
CA GLY A 28 -5.77 -14.97 -38.03
C GLY A 28 -5.46 -13.66 -37.31
N PHE A 29 -5.39 -12.56 -38.06
CA PHE A 29 -5.14 -11.23 -37.48
C PHE A 29 -6.35 -10.75 -36.64
N ALA A 30 -7.57 -10.98 -37.10
CA ALA A 30 -8.77 -10.66 -36.33
C ALA A 30 -8.85 -11.50 -35.03
N MET A 31 -8.46 -12.79 -35.09
CA MET A 31 -8.45 -13.66 -33.91
C MET A 31 -7.34 -13.28 -32.91
N LEU A 32 -6.15 -12.84 -33.40
CA LEU A 32 -5.09 -12.29 -32.57
C LEU A 32 -5.49 -10.93 -31.97
N ALA A 33 -6.14 -10.07 -32.76
CA ALA A 33 -6.61 -8.76 -32.27
C ALA A 33 -7.76 -8.91 -31.23
N LEU A 34 -8.59 -9.94 -31.34
CA LEU A 34 -9.62 -10.25 -30.34
C LEU A 34 -9.04 -10.93 -29.09
N ARG A 35 -7.90 -11.65 -29.23
CA ARG A 35 -7.17 -12.25 -28.11
C ARG A 35 -6.28 -11.25 -27.37
N ASN A 36 -5.80 -10.23 -28.07
CA ASN A 36 -5.05 -9.10 -27.55
C ASN A 36 -5.94 -7.84 -27.45
N LYS A 37 -7.19 -7.97 -27.03
CA LYS A 37 -7.78 -6.84 -26.32
C LYS A 37 -6.91 -6.72 -25.08
N PRO A 38 -6.10 -5.65 -24.90
CA PRO A 38 -5.71 -5.30 -23.56
C PRO A 38 -7.04 -5.15 -22.84
N ASP A 39 -7.25 -5.90 -21.76
CA ASP A 39 -8.16 -5.43 -20.74
C ASP A 39 -7.66 -4.01 -20.46
N THR A 40 -8.34 -3.03 -21.00
CA THR A 40 -8.34 -1.67 -20.50
C THR A 40 -9.13 -1.74 -19.18
N ALA A 41 -8.60 -2.54 -18.23
CA ALA A 41 -8.76 -2.21 -16.86
C ALA A 41 -8.14 -0.82 -16.77
N THR A 42 -8.96 0.22 -16.77
CA THR A 42 -8.60 1.51 -16.18
C THR A 42 -7.87 1.11 -14.91
N PRO A 43 -6.61 1.52 -14.68
CA PRO A 43 -5.93 1.20 -13.44
C PRO A 43 -6.86 1.71 -12.35
N THR A 44 -7.56 0.80 -11.70
CA THR A 44 -8.38 1.12 -10.54
C THR A 44 -7.35 1.57 -9.53
N MET A 45 -7.26 2.88 -9.32
CA MET A 45 -6.38 3.42 -8.28
C MET A 45 -6.88 2.80 -6.99
N LEU A 46 -5.99 2.05 -6.33
CA LEU A 46 -6.28 1.48 -5.01
C LEU A 46 -6.63 2.62 -4.06
N THR A 47 -7.59 2.40 -3.22
CA THR A 47 -7.84 3.30 -2.08
C THR A 47 -6.65 3.23 -1.11
N PRO A 48 -6.44 4.26 -0.27
CA PRO A 48 -5.37 4.22 0.73
C PRO A 48 -5.43 2.97 1.63
N VAL A 49 -6.63 2.50 1.95
CA VAL A 49 -6.84 1.25 2.71
C VAL A 49 -6.36 0.03 1.93
N GLU A 50 -6.72 -0.07 0.65
CA GLU A 50 -6.28 -1.16 -0.22
C GLU A 50 -4.76 -1.14 -0.42
N GLU A 51 -4.13 0.05 -0.52
CA GLU A 51 -2.68 0.19 -0.64
C GLU A 51 -1.95 -0.35 0.60
N VAL A 52 -2.39 0.00 1.81
CA VAL A 52 -1.76 -0.51 3.03
C VAL A 52 -2.03 -2.01 3.22
N LEU A 53 -3.19 -2.51 2.83
CA LEU A 53 -3.52 -3.92 2.90
C LEU A 53 -2.77 -4.77 1.87
N ALA A 54 -2.45 -4.22 0.69
CA ALA A 54 -1.75 -4.92 -0.37
C ALA A 54 -0.29 -5.28 -0.02
N ARG A 55 0.34 -4.62 0.97
CA ARG A 55 1.71 -4.91 1.38
C ARG A 55 1.77 -6.22 2.17
N ASP A 56 2.50 -7.19 1.69
CA ASP A 56 2.84 -8.41 2.42
C ASP A 56 4.12 -8.20 3.24
N LEU A 57 4.00 -8.14 4.56
CA LEU A 57 5.13 -7.92 5.48
C LEU A 57 6.08 -9.13 5.58
N ASN A 58 5.66 -10.33 5.14
CA ASN A 58 6.56 -11.47 5.12
C ASN A 58 7.59 -11.38 3.99
N THR A 59 7.21 -10.76 2.86
CA THR A 59 8.07 -10.65 1.67
C THR A 59 8.59 -9.25 1.40
N ASN A 60 7.91 -8.22 1.93
CA ASN A 60 8.21 -6.81 1.69
C ASN A 60 8.13 -5.99 2.99
N TYR A 61 8.87 -6.44 4.02
CA TYR A 61 8.98 -5.70 5.27
C TYR A 61 9.79 -4.40 5.08
N PRO A 62 9.37 -3.26 5.69
CA PRO A 62 10.11 -2.00 5.61
C PRO A 62 11.53 -2.15 6.16
N SER A 63 12.55 -1.79 5.36
CA SER A 63 13.95 -2.12 5.66
C SER A 63 14.66 -1.11 6.57
N THR A 64 14.09 0.09 6.74
CA THR A 64 14.67 1.18 7.53
C THR A 64 13.68 1.72 8.56
N PRO A 65 14.15 2.34 9.67
CA PRO A 65 13.26 3.01 10.63
C PRO A 65 12.29 4.00 9.98
N LYS A 66 12.76 4.76 8.98
CA LYS A 66 11.93 5.68 8.22
C LYS A 66 10.79 4.98 7.49
N GLU A 67 11.08 3.88 6.81
CA GLU A 67 10.07 3.13 6.07
C GLU A 67 9.07 2.43 7.00
N VAL A 68 9.53 1.93 8.15
CA VAL A 68 8.67 1.39 9.20
C VAL A 68 7.68 2.46 9.67
N LEU A 69 8.20 3.65 10.06
CA LEU A 69 7.35 4.74 10.52
C LEU A 69 6.44 5.27 9.42
N LYS A 70 6.93 5.35 8.18
CA LYS A 70 6.09 5.77 7.05
C LYS A 70 4.90 4.83 6.89
N TYR A 71 5.14 3.53 6.88
CA TYR A 71 4.06 2.55 6.72
C TYR A 71 3.13 2.50 7.92
N TYR A 72 3.65 2.59 9.15
CA TYR A 72 2.84 2.74 10.36
C TYR A 72 1.95 3.99 10.33
N SER A 73 2.49 5.12 9.88
CA SER A 73 1.74 6.38 9.77
C SER A 73 0.68 6.34 8.67
N GLU A 74 0.92 5.61 7.57
CA GLU A 74 -0.09 5.35 6.53
C GLU A 74 -1.27 4.55 7.09
N ILE A 75 -1.00 3.47 7.84
CA ILE A 75 -2.04 2.66 8.52
C ILE A 75 -2.79 3.53 9.53
N THR A 76 -2.07 4.31 10.36
CA THR A 76 -2.67 5.21 11.36
C THR A 76 -3.59 6.23 10.69
N ARG A 77 -3.17 6.83 9.58
CA ARG A 77 -4.03 7.75 8.82
C ARG A 77 -5.29 7.04 8.31
N CYS A 78 -5.16 5.80 7.83
CA CYS A 78 -6.32 5.02 7.39
C CYS A 78 -7.31 4.78 8.54
N PHE A 79 -6.86 4.42 9.74
CA PHE A 79 -7.72 4.22 10.91
C PHE A 79 -8.60 5.43 11.21
N TYR A 80 -8.03 6.62 11.16
CA TYR A 80 -8.69 7.83 11.64
C TYR A 80 -9.35 8.67 10.53
N SER A 81 -9.12 8.36 9.25
CA SER A 81 -9.52 9.26 8.16
C SER A 81 -10.19 8.60 6.97
N GLU A 82 -10.03 7.29 6.79
CA GLU A 82 -10.59 6.60 5.63
C GLU A 82 -11.86 5.79 6.00
N ASN A 83 -12.62 5.40 4.98
CA ASN A 83 -13.71 4.46 5.14
C ASN A 83 -13.20 3.03 4.91
N TYR A 84 -13.61 2.10 5.74
CA TYR A 84 -13.22 0.70 5.69
C TYR A 84 -14.31 -0.19 6.29
N THR A 85 -14.24 -1.50 6.01
CA THR A 85 -15.06 -2.52 6.67
C THR A 85 -14.42 -2.98 7.98
N ASP A 86 -15.18 -3.70 8.82
CA ASP A 86 -14.65 -4.28 10.06
C ASP A 86 -13.52 -5.27 9.79
N GLU A 87 -13.58 -6.04 8.69
CA GLU A 87 -12.53 -6.95 8.26
C GLU A 87 -11.26 -6.18 7.90
N GLN A 88 -11.38 -5.12 7.10
CA GLN A 88 -10.25 -4.26 6.73
C GLN A 88 -9.62 -3.58 7.95
N LEU A 89 -10.44 -3.14 8.93
CA LEU A 89 -9.92 -2.60 10.18
C LEU A 89 -9.10 -3.65 10.94
N SER A 90 -9.61 -4.87 11.06
CA SER A 90 -8.93 -5.97 11.73
C SER A 90 -7.61 -6.33 11.03
N GLU A 91 -7.59 -6.39 9.70
CA GLU A 91 -6.37 -6.66 8.93
C GLU A 91 -5.34 -5.55 9.08
N MET A 92 -5.75 -4.28 9.03
CA MET A 92 -4.86 -3.14 9.28
C MET A 92 -4.32 -3.16 10.71
N ALA A 93 -5.13 -3.53 11.70
CA ALA A 93 -4.70 -3.68 13.10
C ALA A 93 -3.62 -4.76 13.25
N VAL A 94 -3.77 -5.91 12.60
CA VAL A 94 -2.74 -6.96 12.56
C VAL A 94 -1.45 -6.41 11.96
N LYS A 95 -1.52 -5.77 10.78
CA LYS A 95 -0.35 -5.19 10.12
C LYS A 95 0.36 -4.13 10.97
N SER A 96 -0.41 -3.26 11.66
CA SER A 96 0.19 -2.27 12.55
C SER A 96 0.93 -2.92 13.72
N ARG A 97 0.36 -3.99 14.30
CA ARG A 97 1.00 -4.75 15.40
C ARG A 97 2.24 -5.50 14.96
N GLU A 98 2.32 -5.96 13.71
CA GLU A 98 3.53 -6.59 13.16
C GLU A 98 4.73 -5.62 13.07
N LEU A 99 4.49 -4.31 13.07
CA LEU A 99 5.54 -3.29 13.11
C LEU A 99 6.01 -2.98 14.53
N LEU A 100 5.27 -3.40 15.55
CA LEU A 100 5.60 -3.16 16.95
C LEU A 100 6.63 -4.18 17.44
N ASP A 101 7.45 -3.74 18.38
CA ASP A 101 8.39 -4.58 19.13
C ASP A 101 7.64 -5.62 19.97
N ASP A 102 8.24 -6.77 20.19
CA ASP A 102 7.60 -7.87 20.92
C ASP A 102 7.27 -7.48 22.37
N ASP A 103 8.13 -6.68 23.03
CA ASP A 103 7.88 -6.17 24.38
C ASP A 103 6.64 -5.24 24.41
N LEU A 104 6.45 -4.41 23.39
CA LEU A 104 5.28 -3.55 23.28
C LEU A 104 4.02 -4.36 22.95
N ARG A 105 4.14 -5.34 22.06
CA ARG A 105 3.04 -6.24 21.68
C ARG A 105 2.54 -7.08 22.84
N ALA A 106 3.44 -7.53 23.73
CA ALA A 106 3.11 -8.36 24.88
C ALA A 106 2.27 -7.64 25.95
N GLN A 107 2.17 -6.31 25.90
CA GLN A 107 1.40 -5.51 26.87
C GLN A 107 -0.11 -5.65 26.68
N GLN A 108 -0.57 -6.05 25.50
CA GLN A 108 -1.98 -6.22 25.18
C GLN A 108 -2.16 -7.42 24.22
N SER A 109 -3.21 -8.20 24.41
CA SER A 109 -3.64 -9.19 23.43
C SER A 109 -4.14 -8.52 22.14
N ASP A 110 -4.25 -9.29 21.05
CA ASP A 110 -4.74 -8.75 19.77
C ASP A 110 -6.19 -8.26 19.88
N ASP A 111 -7.03 -8.95 20.64
CA ASP A 111 -8.43 -8.57 20.88
C ASP A 111 -8.53 -7.29 21.72
N GLU A 112 -7.73 -7.15 22.77
CA GLU A 112 -7.68 -5.94 23.60
C GLU A 112 -7.21 -4.74 22.78
N TYR A 113 -6.16 -4.92 21.98
CA TYR A 113 -5.66 -3.88 21.08
C TYR A 113 -6.74 -3.41 20.09
N LEU A 114 -7.42 -4.36 19.42
CA LEU A 114 -8.47 -4.04 18.46
C LEU A 114 -9.65 -3.31 19.11
N ASN A 115 -10.06 -3.75 20.30
CA ASN A 115 -11.16 -3.11 21.04
C ASN A 115 -10.79 -1.68 21.48
N THR A 116 -9.57 -1.49 22.00
CA THR A 116 -9.06 -0.16 22.38
C THR A 116 -8.97 0.74 21.14
N LEU A 117 -8.41 0.24 20.05
CA LEU A 117 -8.30 0.98 18.78
C LEU A 117 -9.69 1.43 18.26
N LYS A 118 -10.70 0.55 18.28
CA LYS A 118 -12.08 0.90 17.89
C LYS A 118 -12.63 2.03 18.75
N ALA A 119 -12.47 1.94 20.07
CA ALA A 119 -12.95 2.97 20.98
C ALA A 119 -12.25 4.31 20.74
N ASP A 120 -10.93 4.31 20.50
CA ASP A 120 -10.16 5.52 20.20
C ASP A 120 -10.59 6.16 18.88
N ILE A 121 -10.82 5.35 17.83
CA ILE A 121 -11.32 5.82 16.55
C ILE A 121 -12.69 6.49 16.69
N ASP A 122 -13.60 5.86 17.45
CA ASP A 122 -14.95 6.38 17.68
C ASP A 122 -14.91 7.72 18.42
N ILE A 123 -14.08 7.83 19.46
CA ILE A 123 -13.86 9.08 20.19
C ILE A 123 -13.28 10.15 19.28
N PHE A 124 -12.28 9.80 18.47
CA PHE A 124 -11.63 10.74 17.56
C PHE A 124 -12.61 11.28 16.51
N ARG A 125 -13.38 10.41 15.88
CA ARG A 125 -14.37 10.76 14.87
C ARG A 125 -15.57 11.53 15.44
N SER A 126 -16.04 11.17 16.65
CA SER A 126 -17.14 11.88 17.29
C SER A 126 -16.78 13.33 17.62
N ASN A 127 -15.50 13.62 17.82
CA ASN A 127 -14.97 14.99 17.97
C ASN A 127 -14.71 15.69 16.61
N SER A 128 -15.22 15.16 15.50
CA SER A 128 -15.01 15.69 14.14
C SER A 128 -13.53 15.84 13.79
N ARG A 129 -12.70 14.91 14.24
CA ARG A 129 -11.26 14.86 13.98
C ARG A 129 -10.95 13.88 12.86
N SER A 130 -9.92 14.19 12.07
CA SER A 130 -9.32 13.30 11.07
C SER A 130 -7.83 13.64 10.90
N ILE A 131 -7.01 12.64 10.54
CA ILE A 131 -5.61 12.87 10.19
C ILE A 131 -5.54 13.27 8.71
N SER A 132 -5.24 14.53 8.42
CA SER A 132 -5.18 15.04 7.05
C SER A 132 -3.87 14.69 6.34
N SER A 133 -2.77 14.65 7.07
CA SER A 133 -1.44 14.31 6.56
C SER A 133 -0.50 13.87 7.69
N TYR A 134 0.61 13.27 7.29
CA TYR A 134 1.73 12.99 8.20
C TYR A 134 3.07 13.29 7.51
N SER A 135 4.11 13.49 8.30
CA SER A 135 5.48 13.68 7.82
C SER A 135 6.45 12.97 8.75
N VAL A 136 7.32 12.12 8.20
CA VAL A 136 8.35 11.39 8.94
C VAL A 136 9.69 12.08 8.70
N SER A 137 10.58 12.09 9.72
CA SER A 137 11.96 12.59 9.64
C SER A 137 12.66 12.18 8.35
N SER A 138 13.52 13.05 7.83
CA SER A 138 14.41 12.64 6.74
C SER A 138 15.35 11.52 7.23
N ALA A 139 15.91 10.74 6.32
CA ALA A 139 16.84 9.67 6.71
C ALA A 139 18.09 10.19 7.45
N THR A 140 18.47 11.44 7.19
CA THR A 140 19.60 12.13 7.82
C THR A 140 19.32 12.60 9.24
N ASP A 141 18.04 12.73 9.61
CA ASP A 141 17.60 13.25 10.90
C ASP A 141 17.24 12.12 11.88
N ILE A 142 17.36 10.87 11.44
CA ILE A 142 17.19 9.70 12.30
C ILE A 142 18.46 9.52 13.12
N ASN A 143 18.32 9.51 14.44
CA ASN A 143 19.43 9.28 15.37
C ASN A 143 19.57 7.79 15.68
N TYR A 144 20.66 7.17 15.21
CA TYR A 144 21.01 5.79 15.47
C TYR A 144 22.01 5.71 16.62
N TYR A 145 21.84 4.72 17.50
CA TYR A 145 22.76 4.47 18.63
C TYR A 145 22.65 3.02 19.11
N ASP A 146 23.68 2.56 19.79
CA ASP A 146 23.69 1.26 20.45
C ASP A 146 23.41 1.44 21.94
N TYR A 147 22.57 0.59 22.50
CA TYR A 147 22.26 0.56 23.91
C TYR A 147 22.02 -0.88 24.39
N GLU A 148 22.72 -1.31 25.44
CA GLU A 148 22.64 -2.67 26.02
C GLU A 148 22.87 -3.82 25.02
N GLY A 149 23.57 -3.56 23.92
CA GLY A 149 23.88 -4.54 22.88
C GLY A 149 22.90 -4.58 21.72
N ASP A 150 21.81 -3.81 21.78
CA ASP A 150 20.82 -3.65 20.71
C ASP A 150 21.07 -2.39 19.90
N GLU A 151 20.73 -2.44 18.61
CA GLU A 151 20.70 -1.26 17.74
C GLU A 151 19.36 -0.52 17.90
N TRP A 152 19.44 0.79 18.14
CA TRP A 152 18.29 1.66 18.35
C TRP A 152 18.26 2.81 17.36
N ALA A 153 17.04 3.31 17.10
CA ALA A 153 16.83 4.49 16.28
C ALA A 153 15.75 5.37 16.89
N LYS A 154 15.98 6.71 16.90
CA LYS A 154 14.98 7.72 17.21
C LYS A 154 14.58 8.47 15.95
N ALA A 155 13.30 8.64 15.72
CA ALA A 155 12.78 9.38 14.59
C ALA A 155 11.51 10.15 14.99
N MET A 156 11.25 11.24 14.28
CA MET A 156 10.09 12.08 14.52
C MET A 156 9.01 11.81 13.48
N CYS A 157 7.75 11.83 13.91
CA CYS A 157 6.61 11.90 13.02
C CYS A 157 5.72 13.09 13.43
N VAL A 158 5.25 13.85 12.46
CA VAL A 158 4.29 14.93 12.66
C VAL A 158 2.99 14.50 12.01
N PHE A 159 1.94 14.38 12.80
CA PHE A 159 0.58 14.21 12.30
C PHE A 159 -0.14 15.54 12.26
N THR A 160 -0.76 15.85 11.12
CA THR A 160 -1.63 17.02 11.01
C THR A 160 -3.07 16.58 11.18
N VAL A 161 -3.66 16.93 12.30
CA VAL A 161 -5.04 16.62 12.66
C VAL A 161 -5.94 17.77 12.25
N ARG A 162 -6.98 17.47 11.49
CA ARG A 162 -8.08 18.39 11.23
C ARG A 162 -9.13 18.21 12.33
N GLU A 163 -9.53 19.31 12.94
CA GLU A 163 -10.62 19.39 13.91
C GLU A 163 -11.61 20.47 13.44
N GLY A 164 -12.69 20.07 12.79
CA GLY A 164 -13.58 21.00 12.10
C GLY A 164 -12.83 21.79 11.02
N THR A 165 -12.68 23.11 11.25
CA THR A 165 -11.94 24.03 10.35
C THR A 165 -10.48 24.25 10.75
N ARG A 166 -10.07 23.78 11.94
CA ARG A 166 -8.71 23.96 12.45
C ARG A 166 -7.81 22.82 12.00
N MET A 167 -6.53 23.14 11.82
CA MET A 167 -5.45 22.18 11.60
C MET A 167 -4.49 22.29 12.79
N VAL A 168 -4.21 21.15 13.42
CA VAL A 168 -3.31 21.08 14.58
C VAL A 168 -2.22 20.06 14.25
N ALA A 169 -0.97 20.46 14.35
CA ALA A 169 0.17 19.54 14.22
C ALA A 169 0.48 18.91 15.59
N THR A 170 0.56 17.60 15.63
CA THR A 170 1.05 16.85 16.79
C THR A 170 2.35 16.18 16.40
N GLN A 171 3.41 16.46 17.14
CA GLN A 171 4.73 15.90 16.93
C GLN A 171 4.97 14.75 17.89
N GLU A 172 5.39 13.61 17.36
CA GLU A 172 5.66 12.39 18.13
C GLU A 172 7.10 11.91 17.90
N GLU A 173 7.80 11.58 18.98
CA GLU A 173 9.10 10.94 18.94
C GLU A 173 8.92 9.43 19.08
N PHE A 174 9.37 8.69 18.07
CA PHE A 174 9.34 7.25 18.03
C PHE A 174 10.71 6.69 18.38
N LEU A 175 10.71 5.64 19.20
CA LEU A 175 11.85 4.82 19.51
C LEU A 175 11.68 3.47 18.80
N LEU A 176 12.68 3.06 18.03
CA LEU A 176 12.70 1.79 17.34
C LEU A 176 13.90 0.97 17.81
N ARG A 177 13.72 -0.34 17.91
CA ARG A 177 14.75 -1.32 18.19
C ARG A 177 14.92 -2.27 17.01
N ARG A 178 16.13 -2.69 16.73
CA ARG A 178 16.38 -3.69 15.70
C ARG A 178 16.25 -5.08 16.31
N ALA A 179 15.28 -5.86 15.81
CA ALA A 179 15.06 -7.23 16.26
C ALA A 179 16.11 -8.21 15.70
N ASP A 180 16.21 -9.41 16.27
CA ASP A 180 17.19 -10.45 15.89
C ASP A 180 17.10 -10.86 14.41
N ASN A 181 15.91 -10.76 13.81
CA ASN A 181 15.70 -11.00 12.39
C ASN A 181 16.15 -9.85 11.47
N GLY A 182 16.73 -8.78 12.05
CA GLY A 182 17.20 -7.59 11.36
C GLY A 182 16.12 -6.55 11.04
N HIS A 183 14.88 -6.80 11.40
CA HIS A 183 13.80 -5.84 11.20
C HIS A 183 13.80 -4.75 12.26
N TRP A 184 13.55 -3.52 11.85
CA TRP A 184 13.28 -2.41 12.75
C TRP A 184 11.85 -2.50 13.28
N LYS A 185 11.67 -2.42 14.59
CA LYS A 185 10.38 -2.51 15.30
C LYS A 185 10.15 -1.28 16.16
N ILE A 186 8.91 -0.81 16.21
CA ILE A 186 8.52 0.31 17.06
C ILE A 186 8.44 -0.19 18.51
N PHE A 187 9.36 0.27 19.35
CA PHE A 187 9.42 -0.04 20.78
C PHE A 187 8.47 0.85 21.60
N GLY A 188 8.24 2.09 21.14
CA GLY A 188 7.32 3.03 21.78
C GLY A 188 7.35 4.39 21.12
N TRP A 189 6.46 5.26 21.56
CA TRP A 189 6.42 6.67 21.14
C TRP A 189 5.89 7.55 22.26
N ARG A 190 6.15 8.85 22.13
CA ARG A 190 5.64 9.88 23.02
C ARG A 190 5.35 11.15 22.24
N ILE A 191 4.45 11.96 22.75
CA ILE A 191 4.26 13.33 22.25
C ILE A 191 5.54 14.10 22.56
N TYR A 192 6.10 14.73 21.53
CA TYR A 192 7.27 15.59 21.67
C TYR A 192 6.81 17.00 22.07
N ASP A 193 7.33 17.48 23.20
CA ASP A 193 7.09 18.82 23.71
C ASP A 193 8.44 19.49 23.94
N GLU A 194 8.71 20.54 23.15
CA GLU A 194 9.98 21.30 23.24
C GLU A 194 10.20 21.92 24.63
N ASP A 195 9.13 22.21 25.37
CA ASP A 195 9.21 22.87 26.68
C ASP A 195 9.71 21.91 27.80
N ASN A 196 9.66 20.61 27.58
CA ASN A 196 10.12 19.60 28.53
C ASN A 196 11.61 19.25 28.42
N TYR A 197 12.38 19.90 27.49
CA TYR A 197 13.80 19.64 27.24
C TYR A 197 14.75 20.81 27.56
N LYS A 198 14.27 21.81 28.32
CA LYS A 198 15.11 22.92 28.85
C LYS A 198 15.57 22.69 30.25
#